data_5465f6e620206261648dae892fd2f8a2
#
_entry.id   5465f6e620206261648dae892fd2f8a2
#
_cell.length_a   1.000
_cell.length_b   1.000
_cell.length_c   1.000
_cell.angle_alpha   90.00
_cell.angle_beta   90.00
_cell.angle_gamma   90.00
#
_symmetry.space_group_name_H-M   'P 1'
#
loop_
_entity.id
_entity.type
_entity.pdbx_description
1 polymer ?
#
loop_
_entity_poly.entity_id
_entity_poly.type
_entity_poly.pdbx_seq_one_letter_code
_entity_poly.pdbx_strand_id
1 'polypeptide(L)'
;MSELSKALRERAEDSILQLRGAVAEFKNVCYANSLGSESSVLTDLIWGAVPQIEIFSIDTGRLYPETYELMERVQQRYGRTLSIYYPKTEDLEGWVGEHGINGFRNSLEQRRGCCGVRKVEPFRRAISGRSAWVTGIRRGQSASRATASPVEWDAEYGLHKVSPLLEWSENEIWEYIRKKRLPYNSLHDSGFPSIGCAPCTRAVQPGEGERSGRWWWERGDSRECGLHPRRQMGFSK
;
A
#
# COMPACT_ATOMS: atom_id res chain seq x y z
N MET A 1 8.99 -26.63 -11.02
CA MET A 1 8.66 -25.45 -10.17
C MET A 1 9.48 -25.57 -8.90
N SER A 2 10.35 -24.60 -8.60
CA SER A 2 11.12 -24.63 -7.34
C SER A 2 10.17 -24.33 -6.18
N GLU A 3 10.10 -25.26 -5.23
CA GLU A 3 9.25 -25.12 -4.04
C GLU A 3 9.72 -23.95 -3.15
N LEU A 4 8.79 -23.37 -2.40
CA LEU A 4 9.12 -22.43 -1.32
C LEU A 4 9.95 -23.14 -0.25
N SER A 5 10.90 -22.44 0.37
CA SER A 5 11.58 -22.95 1.56
C SER A 5 10.57 -23.26 2.67
N LYS A 6 10.92 -24.18 3.58
CA LYS A 6 10.05 -24.53 4.72
C LYS A 6 9.67 -23.28 5.51
N ALA A 7 10.64 -22.44 5.85
CA ALA A 7 10.42 -21.20 6.59
C ALA A 7 9.48 -20.23 5.87
N LEU A 8 9.62 -20.10 4.55
CA LEU A 8 8.76 -19.22 3.77
C LEU A 8 7.33 -19.76 3.63
N ARG A 9 7.15 -21.07 3.59
CA ARG A 9 5.82 -21.69 3.65
C ARG A 9 5.13 -21.43 4.99
N GLU A 10 5.82 -21.67 6.10
CA GLU A 10 5.33 -21.39 7.44
C GLU A 10 4.93 -19.90 7.58
N ARG A 11 5.76 -18.99 7.08
CA ARG A 11 5.47 -17.57 7.07
C ARG A 11 4.21 -17.21 6.26
N ALA A 12 4.01 -17.84 5.12
CA ALA A 12 2.81 -17.66 4.29
C ALA A 12 1.55 -18.25 4.97
N GLU A 13 1.69 -19.42 5.61
CA GLU A 13 0.61 -20.05 6.38
C GLU A 13 0.18 -19.17 7.57
N ASP A 14 1.13 -18.59 8.31
CA ASP A 14 0.85 -17.65 9.39
C ASP A 14 0.07 -16.42 8.90
N SER A 15 0.46 -15.87 7.74
CA SER A 15 -0.27 -14.76 7.13
C SER A 15 -1.68 -15.15 6.71
N ILE A 16 -1.87 -16.35 6.17
CA ILE A 16 -3.20 -16.88 5.82
C ILE A 16 -4.05 -17.09 7.08
N LEU A 17 -3.47 -17.58 8.17
CA LEU A 17 -4.18 -17.74 9.44
C LEU A 17 -4.66 -16.39 9.98
N GLN A 18 -3.82 -15.35 9.92
CA GLN A 18 -4.22 -13.99 10.31
C GLN A 18 -5.35 -13.45 9.42
N LEU A 19 -5.30 -13.66 8.11
CA LEU A 19 -6.37 -13.26 7.19
C LEU A 19 -7.69 -13.98 7.47
N ARG A 20 -7.64 -15.30 7.74
CA ARG A 20 -8.82 -16.10 8.12
C ARG A 20 -9.38 -15.65 9.47
N GLY A 21 -8.51 -15.38 10.45
CA GLY A 21 -8.91 -14.82 11.73
C GLY A 21 -9.61 -13.48 11.58
N ALA A 22 -9.06 -12.58 10.76
CA ALA A 22 -9.68 -11.29 10.48
C ALA A 22 -11.10 -11.44 9.88
N VAL A 23 -11.30 -12.35 8.93
CA VAL A 23 -12.63 -12.58 8.34
C VAL A 23 -13.60 -13.25 9.32
N ALA A 24 -13.10 -14.09 10.23
CA ALA A 24 -13.93 -14.70 11.26
C ALA A 24 -14.39 -13.69 12.32
N GLU A 25 -13.50 -12.74 12.68
CA GLU A 25 -13.77 -11.72 13.70
C GLU A 25 -14.53 -10.51 13.13
N PHE A 26 -14.15 -10.05 11.93
CA PHE A 26 -14.68 -8.84 11.30
C PHE A 26 -15.56 -9.20 10.08
N LYS A 27 -16.80 -8.73 10.07
CA LYS A 27 -17.78 -9.11 9.03
C LYS A 27 -17.44 -8.62 7.62
N ASN A 28 -16.87 -7.43 7.50
CA ASN A 28 -16.63 -6.75 6.22
C ASN A 28 -15.16 -6.34 6.11
N VAL A 29 -14.30 -7.28 5.76
CA VAL A 29 -12.87 -7.05 5.56
C VAL A 29 -12.60 -6.70 4.09
N CYS A 30 -11.76 -5.69 3.86
CA CYS A 30 -11.24 -5.37 2.53
C CYS A 30 -9.71 -5.24 2.55
N TYR A 31 -9.09 -5.30 1.38
CA TYR A 31 -7.65 -5.11 1.23
C TYR A 31 -7.35 -3.91 0.33
N ALA A 32 -6.57 -2.97 0.86
CA ALA A 32 -6.06 -1.82 0.13
C ALA A 32 -4.75 -2.17 -0.59
N ASN A 33 -4.85 -2.52 -1.86
CA ASN A 33 -3.73 -2.92 -2.70
C ASN A 33 -2.99 -1.68 -3.23
N SER A 34 -1.73 -1.50 -2.81
CA SER A 34 -0.88 -0.39 -3.24
C SER A 34 -0.12 -0.64 -4.55
N LEU A 35 -0.23 -1.85 -5.11
CA LEU A 35 0.51 -2.30 -6.31
C LEU A 35 2.05 -2.29 -6.15
N GLY A 36 2.53 -2.31 -4.90
CA GLY A 36 3.93 -2.56 -4.56
C GLY A 36 4.25 -4.06 -4.45
N SER A 37 5.49 -4.40 -4.10
CA SER A 37 5.94 -5.79 -3.99
C SER A 37 5.16 -6.59 -2.93
N GLU A 38 4.89 -6.00 -1.75
CA GLU A 38 4.06 -6.62 -0.72
C GLU A 38 2.65 -6.92 -1.22
N SER A 39 2.14 -6.04 -2.10
CA SER A 39 0.80 -6.23 -2.66
C SER A 39 0.71 -7.43 -3.60
N SER A 40 1.79 -7.77 -4.30
CA SER A 40 1.84 -9.00 -5.11
C SER A 40 1.68 -10.24 -4.23
N VAL A 41 2.36 -10.28 -3.08
CA VAL A 41 2.26 -11.39 -2.12
C VAL A 41 0.86 -11.46 -1.50
N LEU A 42 0.34 -10.35 -0.96
CA LEU A 42 -0.98 -10.33 -0.32
C LEU A 42 -2.11 -10.68 -1.29
N THR A 43 -2.03 -10.24 -2.53
CA THR A 43 -3.03 -10.61 -3.55
C THR A 43 -3.05 -12.12 -3.79
N ASP A 44 -1.87 -12.77 -3.87
CA ASP A 44 -1.75 -14.22 -4.04
C ASP A 44 -2.33 -14.97 -2.83
N LEU A 45 -1.98 -14.55 -1.61
CA LEU A 45 -2.48 -15.16 -0.38
C LEU A 45 -4.00 -14.98 -0.22
N ILE A 46 -4.51 -13.77 -0.47
CA ILE A 46 -5.93 -13.45 -0.31
C ILE A 46 -6.76 -14.22 -1.34
N TRP A 47 -6.46 -14.09 -2.62
CA TRP A 47 -7.25 -14.75 -3.66
C TRP A 47 -7.10 -16.28 -3.66
N GLY A 48 -5.94 -16.78 -3.16
CA GLY A 48 -5.70 -18.21 -3.02
C GLY A 48 -6.36 -18.85 -1.81
N ALA A 49 -6.51 -18.17 -0.68
CA ALA A 49 -6.92 -18.78 0.60
C ALA A 49 -8.14 -18.11 1.27
N VAL A 50 -8.44 -16.85 0.96
CA VAL A 50 -9.52 -16.05 1.60
C VAL A 50 -10.20 -15.15 0.55
N PRO A 51 -10.75 -15.75 -0.53
CA PRO A 51 -11.21 -15.02 -1.72
C PRO A 51 -12.43 -14.11 -1.50
N GLN A 52 -13.05 -14.15 -0.34
CA GLN A 52 -14.15 -13.27 0.07
C GLN A 52 -13.67 -11.87 0.49
N ILE A 53 -12.37 -11.67 0.76
CA ILE A 53 -11.81 -10.34 0.99
C ILE A 53 -11.80 -9.58 -0.35
N GLU A 54 -12.54 -8.49 -0.41
CA GLU A 54 -12.51 -7.61 -1.58
C GLU A 54 -11.15 -6.90 -1.66
N ILE A 55 -10.54 -6.92 -2.84
CA ILE A 55 -9.30 -6.20 -3.10
C ILE A 55 -9.63 -4.95 -3.91
N PHE A 56 -9.23 -3.79 -3.40
CA PHE A 56 -9.32 -2.54 -4.13
C PHE A 56 -7.98 -1.85 -4.27
N SER A 57 -7.87 -0.97 -5.25
CA SER A 57 -6.73 -0.08 -5.44
C SER A 57 -7.21 1.35 -5.67
N ILE A 58 -6.31 2.30 -5.54
CA ILE A 58 -6.60 3.73 -5.78
C ILE A 58 -5.78 4.18 -6.97
N ASP A 59 -6.48 4.60 -8.01
CA ASP A 59 -5.86 5.34 -9.09
C ASP A 59 -5.93 6.84 -8.77
N THR A 60 -4.77 7.42 -8.51
CA THR A 60 -4.65 8.86 -8.22
C THR A 60 -4.76 9.74 -9.47
N GLY A 61 -4.87 9.15 -10.66
CA GLY A 61 -4.78 9.80 -11.96
C GLY A 61 -3.35 10.27 -12.29
N ARG A 62 -2.33 9.79 -11.54
CA ARG A 62 -0.90 10.14 -11.75
C ARG A 62 0.02 8.94 -11.47
N LEU A 63 -0.44 7.73 -11.72
CA LEU A 63 0.38 6.53 -11.60
C LEU A 63 1.34 6.41 -12.81
N TYR A 64 2.35 5.58 -12.66
CA TYR A 64 3.22 5.19 -13.76
C TYR A 64 2.51 4.25 -14.74
N PRO A 65 2.83 4.26 -16.04
CA PRO A 65 2.32 3.29 -17.01
C PRO A 65 2.51 1.84 -16.56
N GLU A 66 3.65 1.51 -15.99
CA GLU A 66 4.00 0.18 -15.48
C GLU A 66 3.07 -0.27 -14.33
N THR A 67 2.46 0.67 -13.63
CA THR A 67 1.49 0.37 -12.59
C THR A 67 0.14 -0.06 -13.19
N TYR A 68 -0.29 0.57 -14.29
CA TYR A 68 -1.49 0.15 -15.04
C TYR A 68 -1.28 -1.21 -15.70
N GLU A 69 -0.11 -1.45 -16.30
CA GLU A 69 0.27 -2.76 -16.85
C GLU A 69 0.25 -3.86 -15.78
N LEU A 70 0.71 -3.53 -14.55
CA LEU A 70 0.62 -4.47 -13.44
C LEU A 70 -0.84 -4.78 -13.08
N MET A 71 -1.74 -3.79 -13.04
CA MET A 71 -3.16 -4.03 -12.77
C MET A 71 -3.74 -5.04 -13.76
N GLU A 72 -3.46 -4.88 -15.06
CA GLU A 72 -3.91 -5.82 -16.10
C GLU A 72 -3.34 -7.22 -15.89
N ARG A 73 -2.02 -7.34 -15.69
CA ARG A 73 -1.36 -8.63 -15.47
C ARG A 73 -1.88 -9.36 -14.24
N VAL A 74 -2.20 -8.62 -13.16
CA VAL A 74 -2.80 -9.18 -11.94
C VAL A 74 -4.19 -9.72 -12.25
N GLN A 75 -5.05 -8.94 -12.92
CA GLN A 75 -6.40 -9.39 -13.28
C GLN A 75 -6.37 -10.61 -14.20
N GLN A 76 -5.51 -10.62 -15.21
CA GLN A 76 -5.34 -11.75 -16.13
C GLN A 76 -4.87 -13.02 -15.41
N ARG A 77 -3.89 -12.90 -14.50
CA ARG A 77 -3.34 -14.05 -13.77
C ARG A 77 -4.37 -14.77 -12.92
N TYR A 78 -5.22 -14.02 -12.24
CA TYR A 78 -6.17 -14.59 -11.28
C TYR A 78 -7.60 -14.72 -11.83
N GLY A 79 -7.88 -14.21 -13.02
CA GLY A 79 -9.23 -14.20 -13.59
C GLY A 79 -10.21 -13.39 -12.74
N ARG A 80 -9.72 -12.35 -12.05
CA ARG A 80 -10.48 -11.54 -11.11
C ARG A 80 -10.28 -10.05 -11.37
N THR A 81 -11.26 -9.24 -11.01
CA THR A 81 -11.23 -7.79 -11.17
C THR A 81 -10.79 -7.11 -9.88
N LEU A 82 -9.92 -6.11 -9.99
CA LEU A 82 -9.62 -5.16 -8.93
C LEU A 82 -10.67 -4.05 -8.93
N SER A 83 -11.23 -3.72 -7.77
CA SER A 83 -12.06 -2.52 -7.61
C SER A 83 -11.14 -1.29 -7.61
N ILE A 84 -11.30 -0.36 -8.56
CA ILE A 84 -10.47 0.84 -8.66
C ILE A 84 -11.26 2.05 -8.21
N TYR A 85 -10.70 2.79 -7.25
CA TYR A 85 -11.25 4.04 -6.74
C TYR A 85 -10.45 5.23 -7.27
N TYR A 86 -11.16 6.22 -7.80
CA TYR A 86 -10.61 7.44 -8.38
C TYR A 86 -10.93 8.65 -7.50
N PRO A 87 -10.16 9.76 -7.57
CA PRO A 87 -10.56 11.04 -7.01
C PRO A 87 -11.93 11.46 -7.56
N LYS A 88 -12.74 12.18 -6.77
CA LYS A 88 -13.91 12.85 -7.32
C LYS A 88 -13.46 13.97 -8.24
N THR A 89 -14.15 14.11 -9.36
CA THR A 89 -13.82 15.10 -10.39
C THR A 89 -13.85 16.51 -9.83
N GLU A 90 -14.90 16.86 -9.09
CA GLU A 90 -15.11 18.18 -8.53
C GLU A 90 -14.00 18.57 -7.54
N ASP A 91 -13.62 17.63 -6.64
CA ASP A 91 -12.57 17.86 -5.66
C ASP A 91 -11.20 18.03 -6.33
N LEU A 92 -10.96 17.25 -7.39
CA LEU A 92 -9.71 17.28 -8.14
C LEU A 92 -9.58 18.56 -8.97
N GLU A 93 -10.63 18.95 -9.69
CA GLU A 93 -10.66 20.17 -10.50
C GLU A 93 -10.52 21.40 -9.61
N GLY A 94 -11.22 21.44 -8.47
CA GLY A 94 -11.10 22.52 -7.48
C GLY A 94 -9.67 22.65 -6.96
N TRP A 95 -9.06 21.55 -6.53
CA TRP A 95 -7.68 21.58 -6.03
C TRP A 95 -6.67 22.02 -7.11
N VAL A 96 -6.80 21.50 -8.34
CA VAL A 96 -5.91 21.85 -9.46
C VAL A 96 -6.14 23.30 -9.91
N GLY A 97 -7.38 23.78 -9.91
CA GLY A 97 -7.72 25.17 -10.25
C GLY A 97 -7.09 26.17 -9.30
N GLU A 98 -7.07 25.86 -8.00
CA GLU A 98 -6.50 26.74 -6.96
C GLU A 98 -4.96 26.69 -6.92
N HIS A 99 -4.38 25.49 -7.01
CA HIS A 99 -2.95 25.28 -6.71
C HIS A 99 -2.09 24.99 -7.96
N GLY A 100 -2.74 24.78 -9.11
CA GLY A 100 -2.10 24.36 -10.34
C GLY A 100 -1.77 22.84 -10.36
N ILE A 101 -1.45 22.35 -11.55
CA ILE A 101 -1.23 20.92 -11.83
C ILE A 101 -0.11 20.30 -10.97
N ASN A 102 0.92 21.09 -10.64
CA ASN A 102 2.07 20.68 -9.84
C ASN A 102 2.18 21.39 -8.50
N GLY A 103 1.11 21.99 -8.01
CA GLY A 103 1.05 22.69 -6.73
C GLY A 103 1.54 21.88 -5.53
N PHE A 104 1.43 20.53 -5.59
CA PHE A 104 1.96 19.63 -4.56
C PHE A 104 3.48 19.78 -4.28
N ARG A 105 4.24 20.49 -5.14
CA ARG A 105 5.66 20.77 -4.94
C ARG A 105 5.95 22.04 -4.16
N ASN A 106 4.99 22.92 -4.02
CA ASN A 106 5.21 24.26 -3.45
C ASN A 106 5.39 24.23 -1.92
N SER A 107 4.66 23.32 -1.24
CA SER A 107 4.77 23.17 0.22
C SER A 107 4.35 21.78 0.66
N LEU A 108 4.72 21.41 1.90
CA LEU A 108 4.27 20.19 2.55
C LEU A 108 2.74 20.15 2.69
N GLU A 109 2.12 21.29 2.99
CA GLU A 109 0.68 21.43 3.12
C GLU A 109 -0.02 21.13 1.79
N GLN A 110 0.42 21.76 0.71
CA GLN A 110 -0.14 21.52 -0.62
C GLN A 110 0.10 20.10 -1.10
N ARG A 111 1.26 19.50 -0.79
CA ARG A 111 1.48 18.07 -1.07
C ARG A 111 0.49 17.19 -0.32
N ARG A 112 0.24 17.47 0.97
CA ARG A 112 -0.74 16.76 1.77
C ARG A 112 -2.17 16.97 1.23
N GLY A 113 -2.52 18.18 0.83
CA GLY A 113 -3.79 18.49 0.16
C GLY A 113 -3.99 17.68 -1.12
N CYS A 114 -2.98 17.63 -1.98
CA CYS A 114 -3.01 16.79 -3.19
C CYS A 114 -3.20 15.29 -2.85
N CYS A 115 -2.49 14.76 -1.84
CA CYS A 115 -2.69 13.40 -1.37
C CYS A 115 -4.08 13.22 -0.74
N GLY A 116 -4.61 14.23 -0.08
CA GLY A 116 -5.97 14.25 0.48
C GLY A 116 -7.01 13.97 -0.59
N VAL A 117 -7.01 14.79 -1.62
CA VAL A 117 -7.96 14.68 -2.74
C VAL A 117 -7.74 13.40 -3.55
N ARG A 118 -6.48 13.08 -3.91
CA ARG A 118 -6.20 12.01 -4.86
C ARG A 118 -6.14 10.62 -4.24
N LYS A 119 -5.96 10.51 -2.92
CA LYS A 119 -5.71 9.22 -2.28
C LYS A 119 -6.52 8.99 -1.02
N VAL A 120 -6.55 9.96 -0.09
CA VAL A 120 -7.21 9.76 1.21
C VAL A 120 -8.73 9.75 1.06
N GLU A 121 -9.31 10.65 0.27
CA GLU A 121 -10.74 10.68 0.00
C GLU A 121 -11.21 9.39 -0.71
N PRO A 122 -10.61 8.95 -1.82
CA PRO A 122 -10.95 7.67 -2.44
C PRO A 122 -10.81 6.48 -1.49
N PHE A 123 -9.77 6.48 -0.65
CA PHE A 123 -9.59 5.44 0.37
C PHE A 123 -10.73 5.43 1.37
N ARG A 124 -11.14 6.59 1.90
CA ARG A 124 -12.28 6.70 2.84
C ARG A 124 -13.57 6.14 2.25
N ARG A 125 -13.82 6.40 0.96
CA ARG A 125 -14.98 5.81 0.26
C ARG A 125 -14.87 4.29 0.13
N ALA A 126 -13.69 3.78 -0.21
CA ALA A 126 -13.45 2.35 -0.36
C ALA A 126 -13.64 1.56 0.94
N ILE A 127 -13.28 2.14 2.07
CA ILE A 127 -13.41 1.51 3.40
C ILE A 127 -14.73 1.81 4.10
N SER A 128 -15.60 2.62 3.50
CA SER A 128 -16.90 2.97 4.10
C SER A 128 -17.75 1.72 4.33
N GLY A 129 -18.28 1.54 5.56
CA GLY A 129 -19.06 0.36 5.95
C GLY A 129 -18.24 -0.90 6.17
N ARG A 130 -16.91 -0.82 6.17
CA ARG A 130 -16.02 -1.94 6.53
C ARG A 130 -15.76 -1.97 8.03
N SER A 131 -15.47 -3.15 8.55
CA SER A 131 -15.09 -3.36 9.95
C SER A 131 -13.58 -3.49 10.12
N ALA A 132 -12.89 -3.92 9.06
CA ALA A 132 -11.43 -4.00 9.04
C ALA A 132 -10.87 -3.81 7.62
N TRP A 133 -9.62 -3.35 7.54
CA TRP A 133 -8.87 -3.31 6.30
C TRP A 133 -7.49 -3.94 6.44
N VAL A 134 -7.08 -4.63 5.40
CA VAL A 134 -5.77 -5.28 5.31
C VAL A 134 -4.78 -4.34 4.64
N THR A 135 -3.54 -4.33 5.14
CA THR A 135 -2.44 -3.56 4.58
C THR A 135 -1.16 -4.38 4.48
N GLY A 136 -0.33 -4.08 3.49
CA GLY A 136 0.96 -4.73 3.26
C GLY A 136 2.14 -4.09 3.99
N ILE A 137 1.93 -3.40 5.11
CA ILE A 137 3.05 -2.83 5.87
C ILE A 137 3.92 -3.92 6.48
N ARG A 138 5.25 -3.65 6.49
CA ARG A 138 6.25 -4.48 7.17
C ARG A 138 6.96 -3.64 8.25
N ARG A 139 7.32 -4.27 9.35
CA ARG A 139 8.03 -3.61 10.47
C ARG A 139 9.36 -2.99 10.01
N GLY A 140 10.09 -3.68 9.15
CA GLY A 140 11.38 -3.23 8.63
C GLY A 140 11.35 -2.06 7.63
N GLN A 141 10.16 -1.61 7.15
CA GLN A 141 10.08 -0.56 6.12
C GLN A 141 10.41 0.85 6.63
N SER A 142 10.18 1.13 7.90
CA SER A 142 10.52 2.43 8.52
C SER A 142 10.47 2.35 10.05
N ALA A 143 11.21 3.24 10.73
CA ALA A 143 11.19 3.35 12.18
C ALA A 143 9.77 3.61 12.74
N SER A 144 8.93 4.33 12.00
CA SER A 144 7.53 4.60 12.41
C SER A 144 6.64 3.35 12.45
N ARG A 145 7.08 2.24 11.83
CA ARG A 145 6.35 0.96 11.79
C ARG A 145 6.89 -0.08 12.77
N ALA A 146 8.00 0.22 13.45
CA ALA A 146 8.66 -0.72 14.38
C ALA A 146 7.74 -1.17 15.52
N THR A 147 6.80 -0.34 15.96
CA THR A 147 5.84 -0.62 17.04
C THR A 147 4.45 -1.05 16.57
N ALA A 148 4.27 -1.28 15.25
CA ALA A 148 2.99 -1.72 14.72
C ALA A 148 2.63 -3.12 15.24
N SER A 149 1.33 -3.38 15.42
CA SER A 149 0.78 -4.69 15.81
C SER A 149 0.13 -5.38 14.60
N PRO A 150 0.08 -6.73 14.57
CA PRO A 150 -0.56 -7.47 13.48
C PRO A 150 -2.02 -7.07 13.27
N VAL A 151 -2.73 -6.78 14.36
CA VAL A 151 -4.08 -6.21 14.35
C VAL A 151 -4.07 -5.02 15.31
N GLU A 152 -4.53 -3.87 14.86
CA GLU A 152 -4.63 -2.67 15.67
C GLU A 152 -5.85 -1.84 15.29
N TRP A 153 -6.38 -1.06 16.26
CA TRP A 153 -7.42 -0.07 15.99
C TRP A 153 -6.84 1.13 15.26
N ASP A 154 -7.38 1.43 14.09
CA ASP A 154 -7.03 2.62 13.32
C ASP A 154 -8.00 3.76 13.66
N ALA A 155 -7.59 4.59 14.60
CA ALA A 155 -8.42 5.70 15.10
C ALA A 155 -8.71 6.77 14.03
N GLU A 156 -7.86 6.90 13.01
CA GLU A 156 -8.06 7.85 11.90
C GLU A 156 -9.27 7.46 11.05
N TYR A 157 -9.48 6.15 10.87
CA TYR A 157 -10.54 5.64 10.02
C TYR A 157 -11.67 4.94 10.78
N GLY A 158 -11.52 4.71 12.09
CA GLY A 158 -12.55 4.12 12.93
C GLY A 158 -12.82 2.64 12.64
N LEU A 159 -11.81 1.87 12.26
CA LEU A 159 -11.90 0.43 11.99
C LEU A 159 -10.58 -0.28 12.32
N HIS A 160 -10.58 -1.61 12.32
CA HIS A 160 -9.36 -2.37 12.58
C HIS A 160 -8.45 -2.39 11.34
N LYS A 161 -7.15 -2.34 11.57
CA LYS A 161 -6.11 -2.50 10.56
C LYS A 161 -5.38 -3.82 10.81
N VAL A 162 -5.30 -4.66 9.77
CA VAL A 162 -4.68 -5.98 9.81
C VAL A 162 -3.45 -5.99 8.91
N SER A 163 -2.32 -6.42 9.44
CA SER A 163 -1.01 -6.36 8.79
C SER A 163 -0.36 -7.75 8.70
N PRO A 164 -0.81 -8.64 7.81
CA PRO A 164 -0.38 -10.04 7.78
C PRO A 164 1.08 -10.24 7.37
N LEU A 165 1.70 -9.24 6.74
CA LEU A 165 3.10 -9.26 6.32
C LEU A 165 4.02 -8.51 7.30
N LEU A 166 3.55 -8.18 8.50
CA LEU A 166 4.27 -7.31 9.42
C LEU A 166 5.69 -7.81 9.74
N GLU A 167 5.85 -9.12 9.91
CA GLU A 167 7.13 -9.77 10.26
C GLU A 167 7.92 -10.28 9.03
N TRP A 168 7.44 -10.03 7.82
CA TRP A 168 8.17 -10.42 6.62
C TRP A 168 9.36 -9.49 6.38
N SER A 169 10.49 -10.07 6.02
CA SER A 169 11.63 -9.34 5.47
C SER A 169 11.41 -9.02 3.98
N GLU A 170 12.16 -8.04 3.48
CA GLU A 170 12.15 -7.72 2.05
C GLU A 170 12.61 -8.91 1.19
N ASN A 171 13.62 -9.65 1.66
CA ASN A 171 14.12 -10.85 0.97
C ASN A 171 13.05 -11.93 0.85
N GLU A 172 12.25 -12.15 1.89
CA GLU A 172 11.15 -13.13 1.87
C GLU A 172 10.05 -12.71 0.87
N ILE A 173 9.72 -11.41 0.79
CA ILE A 173 8.79 -10.88 -0.21
C ILE A 173 9.28 -11.20 -1.62
N TRP A 174 10.54 -10.87 -1.92
CA TRP A 174 11.10 -11.12 -3.24
C TRP A 174 11.32 -12.60 -3.55
N GLU A 175 11.69 -13.41 -2.55
CA GLU A 175 11.76 -14.86 -2.72
C GLU A 175 10.39 -15.44 -3.09
N TYR A 176 9.34 -15.04 -2.38
CA TYR A 176 7.98 -15.49 -2.65
C TYR A 176 7.52 -15.09 -4.05
N ILE A 177 7.71 -13.84 -4.44
CA ILE A 177 7.36 -13.33 -5.77
C ILE A 177 8.05 -14.16 -6.86
N ARG A 178 9.37 -14.37 -6.76
CA ARG A 178 10.14 -15.12 -7.75
C ARG A 178 9.74 -16.60 -7.82
N LYS A 179 9.59 -17.25 -6.68
CA LYS A 179 9.22 -18.67 -6.60
C LYS A 179 7.83 -18.94 -7.15
N LYS A 180 6.89 -18.08 -6.86
CA LYS A 180 5.51 -18.15 -7.32
C LYS A 180 5.31 -17.50 -8.70
N ARG A 181 6.33 -16.83 -9.26
CA ARG A 181 6.27 -16.08 -10.52
C ARG A 181 5.10 -15.09 -10.52
N LEU A 182 4.95 -14.34 -9.43
CA LEU A 182 3.88 -13.36 -9.32
C LEU A 182 4.14 -12.15 -10.22
N PRO A 183 3.11 -11.53 -10.77
CA PRO A 183 3.25 -10.23 -11.40
C PRO A 183 3.64 -9.19 -10.34
N TYR A 184 4.62 -8.36 -10.66
CA TYR A 184 5.07 -7.23 -9.85
C TYR A 184 5.38 -6.03 -10.76
N ASN A 185 5.49 -4.85 -10.18
CA ASN A 185 5.76 -3.63 -10.92
C ASN A 185 7.21 -3.62 -11.45
N SER A 186 7.38 -3.52 -12.76
CA SER A 186 8.69 -3.57 -13.42
C SER A 186 9.62 -2.40 -13.04
N LEU A 187 9.09 -1.31 -12.50
CA LEU A 187 9.91 -0.23 -11.95
C LEU A 187 10.83 -0.69 -10.80
N HIS A 188 10.50 -1.77 -10.10
CA HIS A 188 11.40 -2.35 -9.10
C HIS A 188 12.75 -2.78 -9.72
N ASP A 189 12.74 -3.28 -10.97
CA ASP A 189 13.95 -3.66 -11.70
C ASP A 189 14.77 -2.44 -12.15
N SER A 190 14.17 -1.25 -12.11
CA SER A 190 14.78 0.03 -12.48
C SER A 190 15.16 0.90 -11.27
N GLY A 191 15.31 0.28 -10.09
CA GLY A 191 15.77 0.97 -8.88
C GLY A 191 14.70 1.77 -8.15
N PHE A 192 13.42 1.38 -8.26
CA PHE A 192 12.32 1.96 -7.50
C PHE A 192 11.86 1.02 -6.39
N PRO A 193 12.47 0.99 -5.20
CA PRO A 193 12.05 0.10 -4.12
C PRO A 193 10.69 0.48 -3.51
N SER A 194 10.27 1.74 -3.64
CA SER A 194 8.98 2.24 -3.18
C SER A 194 8.32 3.06 -4.29
N ILE A 195 7.15 2.64 -4.75
CA ILE A 195 6.44 3.23 -5.89
C ILE A 195 5.17 3.96 -5.42
N GLY A 196 4.87 5.08 -6.05
CA GLY A 196 3.65 5.86 -5.87
C GLY A 196 3.33 6.68 -7.11
N CYS A 197 2.74 7.88 -6.94
CA CYS A 197 2.51 8.77 -8.09
C CYS A 197 3.82 9.09 -8.81
N ALA A 198 3.82 9.06 -10.13
CA ALA A 198 4.98 9.33 -10.97
C ALA A 198 5.71 10.65 -10.64
N PRO A 199 5.01 11.80 -10.48
CA PRO A 199 5.68 13.05 -10.15
C PRO A 199 6.22 13.12 -8.72
N CYS A 200 5.90 12.13 -7.86
CA CYS A 200 6.29 12.07 -6.44
C CYS A 200 7.26 10.93 -6.13
N THR A 201 7.76 10.24 -7.15
CA THR A 201 8.63 9.08 -6.97
C THR A 201 9.76 9.13 -7.98
N ARG A 202 10.98 8.80 -7.56
CA ARG A 202 12.14 8.55 -8.42
C ARG A 202 12.84 7.25 -8.03
N ALA A 203 13.67 6.74 -8.90
CA ALA A 203 14.64 5.70 -8.54
C ALA A 203 15.55 6.20 -7.41
N VAL A 204 16.02 5.27 -6.59
CA VAL A 204 17.01 5.56 -5.54
C VAL A 204 18.42 5.26 -6.05
N GLN A 205 19.41 5.99 -5.53
CA GLN A 205 20.81 5.74 -5.82
C GLN A 205 21.36 4.66 -4.86
N PRO A 206 22.42 3.95 -5.24
CA PRO A 206 23.10 3.02 -4.33
C PRO A 206 23.43 3.69 -3.00
N GLY A 207 23.04 3.05 -1.88
CA GLY A 207 23.24 3.58 -0.52
C GLY A 207 22.12 4.48 0.01
N GLU A 208 21.17 4.88 -0.82
CA GLU A 208 19.96 5.57 -0.33
C GLU A 208 18.97 4.58 0.30
N GLY A 209 18.23 5.04 1.31
CA GLY A 209 17.18 4.23 1.94
C GLY A 209 15.99 3.94 0.98
N GLU A 210 15.27 2.86 1.23
CA GLU A 210 14.14 2.36 0.41
C GLU A 210 13.13 3.45 0.02
N ARG A 211 12.83 4.39 0.92
CA ARG A 211 11.85 5.46 0.68
C ARG A 211 12.44 6.80 0.29
N SER A 212 13.75 6.89 0.07
CA SER A 212 14.43 8.15 -0.30
C SER A 212 13.96 8.70 -1.64
N GLY A 213 13.49 7.86 -2.55
CA GLY A 213 12.89 8.26 -3.82
C GLY A 213 11.50 8.91 -3.69
N ARG A 214 10.83 8.80 -2.51
CA ARG A 214 9.49 9.38 -2.30
C ARG A 214 9.61 10.82 -1.81
N TRP A 215 8.92 11.76 -2.49
CA TRP A 215 8.95 13.19 -2.16
C TRP A 215 10.39 13.67 -1.88
N TRP A 216 11.34 13.31 -2.73
CA TRP A 216 12.79 13.53 -2.57
C TRP A 216 13.20 14.99 -2.39
N TRP A 217 12.32 15.93 -2.74
CA TRP A 217 12.53 17.37 -2.55
C TRP A 217 12.16 17.85 -1.13
N GLU A 218 11.46 17.04 -0.33
CA GLU A 218 11.11 17.39 1.03
C GLU A 218 12.27 17.12 1.98
N ARG A 219 12.50 18.06 2.93
CA ARG A 219 13.49 17.91 4.00
C ARG A 219 12.83 17.28 5.23
N GLY A 220 13.54 16.39 5.90
CA GLY A 220 13.09 15.77 7.16
C GLY A 220 12.29 14.47 6.96
N ASP A 221 11.79 13.95 8.10
CA ASP A 221 11.16 12.62 8.20
C ASP A 221 9.68 12.58 7.81
N SER A 222 9.12 13.62 7.20
CA SER A 222 7.69 13.74 6.90
C SER A 222 7.22 12.97 5.65
N ARG A 223 8.05 12.06 5.13
CA ARG A 223 7.84 11.32 3.86
C ARG A 223 6.82 10.18 3.98
N GLU A 224 5.67 10.45 4.60
CA GLU A 224 4.54 9.53 4.62
C GLU A 224 3.33 10.12 3.89
N CYS A 225 2.58 9.25 3.22
CA CYS A 225 1.28 9.64 2.68
C CYS A 225 0.24 9.63 3.81
N GLY A 226 -0.86 10.38 3.65
CA GLY A 226 -1.91 10.49 4.66
C GLY A 226 -2.66 9.20 5.02
N LEU A 227 -2.38 8.06 4.37
CA LEU A 227 -3.01 6.77 4.71
C LEU A 227 -2.41 6.09 5.96
N HIS A 228 -1.18 6.47 6.33
CA HIS A 228 -0.51 5.95 7.52
C HIS A 228 0.04 7.13 8.31
N PRO A 229 -0.82 7.94 8.95
CA PRO A 229 -0.36 9.07 9.75
C PRO A 229 0.51 8.54 10.90
N ARG A 230 1.59 9.28 11.22
CA ARG A 230 2.40 8.98 12.39
C ARG A 230 1.51 9.07 13.63
N ARG A 231 1.58 8.07 14.51
CA ARG A 231 1.08 8.25 15.88
C ARG A 231 1.81 9.49 16.45
N GLN A 232 1.06 10.55 16.72
CA GLN A 232 1.58 11.61 17.59
C GLN A 232 1.84 10.93 18.93
N MET A 233 3.11 10.81 19.32
CA MET A 233 3.43 10.52 20.70
C MET A 233 2.86 11.69 21.51
N GLY A 234 1.79 11.41 22.23
CA GLY A 234 1.14 12.40 23.09
C GLY A 234 2.18 12.89 24.08
N PHE A 235 2.58 14.14 23.95
CA PHE A 235 3.13 14.86 25.08
C PHE A 235 1.99 15.02 26.06
N SER A 236 1.95 14.13 27.07
CA SER A 236 1.17 14.38 28.28
C SER A 236 1.63 15.73 28.84
N LYS A 237 0.70 16.69 28.92
CA LYS A 237 0.86 17.88 29.73
C LYS A 237 0.69 17.50 31.20
#